data_9581968ca2085c2908b7e32cc2166b7f
#
_entry.id   9581968ca2085c2908b7e32cc2166b7f
#
_cell.length_a   1.000
_cell.length_b   1.000
_cell.length_c   1.000
_cell.angle_alpha   90.00
_cell.angle_beta   90.00
_cell.angle_gamma   90.00
#
_symmetry.space_group_name_H-M   'P 1'
#
loop_
_entity.id
_entity.type
_entity.pdbx_description
1 polymer ?
#
loop_
_entity_poly.entity_id
_entity_poly.type
_entity_poly.pdbx_seq_one_letter_code
_entity_poly.pdbx_strand_id
1 'polypeptide(L)'
;MADDSQRSDPRRTLGAKGERLAAQHLEARGYEVVSRNFRTRFGELDLVARNERFLVFCEVKTRIARGVPGPGGAAGAGGVPGQANPLGPFASIGLRKQRQVRAMAREWLAQGLLEGPRPPEIRFDAIGISFDARGRLLALEHLEAAF
;
A
#
# COMPACT_ATOMS: atom_id res chain seq x y z
N MET A 1 -26.89 -25.67 -15.21
CA MET A 1 -26.34 -24.35 -15.52
C MET A 1 -25.39 -24.00 -14.42
N ALA A 2 -24.11 -24.21 -14.68
CA ALA A 2 -23.07 -23.85 -13.70
C ALA A 2 -22.81 -22.34 -13.79
N ASP A 3 -22.95 -21.67 -12.67
CA ASP A 3 -22.64 -20.28 -12.50
C ASP A 3 -21.11 -20.09 -12.62
N ASP A 4 -20.65 -19.63 -13.76
CA ASP A 4 -19.25 -19.36 -14.08
C ASP A 4 -18.85 -17.91 -13.72
N SER A 5 -19.52 -17.31 -12.73
CA SER A 5 -19.40 -15.90 -12.39
C SER A 5 -18.38 -15.57 -11.28
N GLN A 6 -17.59 -16.53 -10.80
CA GLN A 6 -16.66 -16.29 -9.67
C GLN A 6 -15.22 -16.73 -9.93
N ARG A 7 -14.70 -16.49 -11.11
CA ARG A 7 -13.24 -16.41 -11.25
C ARG A 7 -12.80 -15.03 -10.81
N SER A 8 -12.60 -14.86 -9.50
CA SER A 8 -11.95 -13.67 -8.97
C SER A 8 -10.60 -13.48 -9.66
N ASP A 9 -10.40 -12.34 -10.30
CA ASP A 9 -9.12 -11.98 -10.92
C ASP A 9 -7.99 -12.16 -9.90
N PRO A 10 -6.97 -13.02 -10.16
CA PRO A 10 -5.87 -13.28 -9.22
C PRO A 10 -5.16 -12.00 -8.75
N ARG A 11 -5.12 -10.96 -9.60
CA ARG A 11 -4.52 -9.66 -9.26
C ARG A 11 -5.33 -8.91 -8.21
N ARG A 12 -6.66 -8.94 -8.33
CA ARG A 12 -7.56 -8.31 -7.33
C ARG A 12 -7.49 -9.04 -6.00
N THR A 13 -7.42 -10.36 -6.02
CA THR A 13 -7.28 -11.20 -4.81
C THR A 13 -5.96 -10.93 -4.11
N LEU A 14 -4.87 -10.80 -4.86
CA LEU A 14 -3.55 -10.52 -4.30
C LEU A 14 -3.46 -9.10 -3.75
N GLY A 15 -4.05 -8.12 -4.43
CA GLY A 15 -4.16 -6.74 -3.93
C GLY A 15 -4.91 -6.67 -2.61
N ALA A 16 -6.06 -7.34 -2.51
CA ALA A 16 -6.84 -7.41 -1.27
C ALA A 16 -6.06 -8.10 -0.13
N LYS A 17 -5.30 -9.14 -0.42
CA LYS A 17 -4.42 -9.79 0.54
C LYS A 17 -3.32 -8.84 1.03
N GLY A 18 -2.71 -8.09 0.11
CA GLY A 18 -1.70 -7.09 0.42
C GLY A 18 -2.24 -5.99 1.33
N GLU A 19 -3.41 -5.46 1.04
CA GLU A 19 -4.06 -4.44 1.87
C GLU A 19 -4.37 -4.94 3.28
N ARG A 20 -4.81 -6.20 3.44
CA ARG A 20 -5.01 -6.81 4.76
C ARG A 20 -3.71 -6.92 5.55
N LEU A 21 -2.63 -7.35 4.91
CA LEU A 21 -1.31 -7.45 5.54
C LEU A 21 -0.78 -6.07 5.93
N ALA A 22 -0.99 -5.05 5.09
CA ALA A 22 -0.63 -3.68 5.40
C ALA A 22 -1.42 -3.15 6.61
N ALA A 23 -2.72 -3.41 6.68
CA ALA A 23 -3.54 -3.04 7.83
C ALA A 23 -3.08 -3.72 9.11
N GLN A 24 -2.82 -5.03 9.08
CA GLN A 24 -2.28 -5.79 10.22
C GLN A 24 -0.92 -5.26 10.66
N HIS A 25 -0.07 -4.87 9.72
CA HIS A 25 1.23 -4.27 10.02
C HIS A 25 1.09 -2.95 10.78
N LEU A 26 0.17 -2.08 10.34
CA LEU A 26 -0.10 -0.81 11.02
C LEU A 26 -0.68 -1.04 12.42
N GLU A 27 -1.62 -1.96 12.56
CA GLU A 27 -2.22 -2.33 13.86
C GLU A 27 -1.17 -2.87 14.84
N ALA A 28 -0.26 -3.73 14.36
CA ALA A 28 0.86 -4.26 15.17
C ALA A 28 1.84 -3.17 15.62
N ARG A 29 1.86 -2.02 14.93
CA ARG A 29 2.68 -0.84 15.27
C ARG A 29 1.92 0.20 16.11
N GLY A 30 0.74 -0.14 16.60
CA GLY A 30 -0.05 0.71 17.48
C GLY A 30 -0.97 1.70 16.78
N TYR A 31 -1.20 1.53 15.48
CA TYR A 31 -2.19 2.33 14.75
C TYR A 31 -3.56 1.66 14.78
N GLU A 32 -4.60 2.47 14.80
CA GLU A 32 -5.97 2.06 14.54
C GLU A 32 -6.30 2.35 13.07
N VAL A 33 -6.69 1.31 12.32
CA VAL A 33 -7.16 1.49 10.94
C VAL A 33 -8.59 1.99 10.97
N VAL A 34 -8.82 3.22 10.51
CA VAL A 34 -10.12 3.90 10.59
C VAL A 34 -10.87 3.91 9.27
N SER A 35 -10.20 3.67 8.15
CA SER A 35 -10.84 3.58 6.84
C SER A 35 -10.06 2.67 5.90
N ARG A 36 -10.77 1.95 5.04
CA ARG A 36 -10.21 1.08 4.00
C ARG A 36 -10.90 1.34 2.69
N ASN A 37 -10.12 1.35 1.59
CA ASN A 37 -10.65 1.44 0.22
C ASN A 37 -11.63 2.59 0.02
N PHE A 38 -11.27 3.77 0.49
CA PHE A 38 -12.05 4.97 0.27
C PHE A 38 -11.96 5.38 -1.19
N ARG A 39 -13.11 5.50 -1.85
CA ARG A 39 -13.20 5.78 -3.28
C ARG A 39 -13.95 7.08 -3.54
N THR A 40 -13.43 7.86 -4.47
CA THR A 40 -14.08 9.02 -5.05
C THR A 40 -13.85 9.05 -6.56
N ARG A 41 -14.42 10.06 -7.23
CA ARG A 41 -14.13 10.32 -8.65
C ARG A 41 -12.64 10.59 -8.94
N PHE A 42 -11.84 10.92 -7.94
CA PHE A 42 -10.41 11.20 -8.09
C PHE A 42 -9.53 9.96 -7.95
N GLY A 43 -10.08 8.84 -7.50
CA GLY A 43 -9.36 7.60 -7.31
C GLY A 43 -9.70 6.87 -6.03
N GLU A 44 -8.74 6.11 -5.52
CA GLU A 44 -8.86 5.26 -4.34
C GLU A 44 -7.76 5.57 -3.34
N LEU A 45 -8.13 5.56 -2.06
CA LEU A 45 -7.22 5.67 -0.93
C LEU A 45 -7.25 4.34 -0.16
N ASP A 46 -6.13 3.65 -0.10
CA ASP A 46 -6.11 2.24 0.35
C ASP A 46 -6.39 2.11 1.84
N LEU A 47 -5.66 2.84 2.68
CA LEU A 47 -5.80 2.80 4.13
C LEU A 47 -5.70 4.20 4.73
N VAL A 48 -6.50 4.43 5.77
CA VAL A 48 -6.33 5.54 6.71
C VAL A 48 -6.18 4.95 8.10
N ALA A 49 -5.14 5.34 8.81
CA ALA A 49 -4.87 4.86 10.15
C ALA A 49 -4.48 6.01 11.07
N ARG A 50 -4.64 5.84 12.36
CA ARG A 50 -4.27 6.85 13.35
C ARG A 50 -3.61 6.26 14.58
N ASN A 51 -2.83 7.08 15.25
CA ASN A 51 -2.45 6.93 16.64
C ASN A 51 -2.60 8.30 17.35
N GLU A 52 -2.08 8.45 18.54
CA GLU A 52 -2.18 9.70 19.30
C GLU A 52 -1.53 10.89 18.58
N ARG A 53 -0.48 10.64 17.78
CA ARG A 53 0.32 11.68 17.12
C ARG A 53 -0.03 11.87 15.65
N PHE A 54 -0.25 10.78 14.91
CA PHE A 54 -0.38 10.82 13.46
C PHE A 54 -1.74 10.36 12.96
N LEU A 55 -2.26 11.09 11.97
CA LEU A 55 -3.24 10.59 11.02
C LEU A 55 -2.50 10.24 9.73
N VAL A 56 -2.48 8.96 9.38
CA VAL A 56 -1.70 8.41 8.28
C VAL A 56 -2.61 8.04 7.12
N PHE A 57 -2.31 8.58 5.95
CA PHE A 57 -2.89 8.18 4.68
C PHE A 57 -1.88 7.29 3.96
N CYS A 58 -2.24 6.03 3.72
CA CYS A 58 -1.31 5.02 3.28
C CYS A 58 -1.69 4.46 1.90
N GLU A 59 -0.73 4.46 0.98
CA GLU A 59 -0.78 3.77 -0.30
C GLU A 59 -0.16 2.38 -0.16
N VAL A 60 -0.86 1.36 -0.63
CA VAL A 60 -0.38 -0.03 -0.61
C VAL A 60 -0.02 -0.47 -2.02
N LYS A 61 1.20 -0.93 -2.22
CA LYS A 61 1.70 -1.49 -3.46
C LYS A 61 1.97 -2.97 -3.31
N THR A 62 1.26 -3.78 -4.07
CA THR A 62 1.43 -5.23 -4.10
C THR A 62 2.09 -5.67 -5.40
N ARG A 63 3.08 -6.52 -5.31
CA ARG A 63 3.76 -7.11 -6.47
C ARG A 63 4.01 -8.59 -6.29
N ILE A 64 4.13 -9.31 -7.41
CA ILE A 64 4.67 -10.66 -7.45
C ILE A 64 6.14 -10.55 -7.85
N ALA A 65 7.04 -11.04 -7.00
CA ALA A 65 8.45 -11.15 -7.34
C ALA A 65 8.64 -12.25 -8.40
N ARG A 66 9.16 -11.87 -9.55
CA ARG A 66 9.54 -12.82 -10.60
C ARG A 66 10.97 -13.28 -10.35
N GLY A 67 11.11 -14.51 -9.97
CA GLY A 67 12.41 -15.16 -9.69
C GLY A 67 12.67 -15.29 -8.20
N VAL A 68 13.00 -16.50 -7.79
CA VAL A 68 13.50 -16.78 -6.43
C VAL A 68 14.95 -16.31 -6.41
N PRO A 69 15.39 -15.45 -5.48
CA PRO A 69 16.80 -15.33 -5.19
C PRO A 69 17.23 -16.67 -4.60
N GLY A 70 17.96 -17.47 -5.37
CA GLY A 70 18.64 -18.60 -4.81
C GLY A 70 19.61 -18.13 -3.72
N PRO A 71 20.02 -19.01 -2.77
CA PRO A 71 21.00 -18.68 -1.76
C PRO A 71 22.31 -18.28 -2.46
N GLY A 72 22.58 -16.97 -2.52
CA GLY A 72 23.77 -16.39 -3.16
C GLY A 72 23.51 -15.59 -4.43
N GLY A 73 22.27 -15.40 -4.87
CA GLY A 73 21.94 -14.62 -6.06
C GLY A 73 21.62 -13.17 -5.73
N ALA A 74 22.49 -12.27 -6.16
CA ALA A 74 22.18 -10.86 -6.28
C ALA A 74 20.91 -10.67 -7.13
N ALA A 75 20.04 -9.75 -6.74
CA ALA A 75 18.79 -9.44 -7.37
C ALA A 75 18.87 -9.40 -8.91
N GLY A 76 18.36 -10.45 -9.54
CA GLY A 76 18.11 -10.48 -10.97
C GLY A 76 16.81 -9.78 -11.27
N ALA A 77 16.84 -8.47 -11.34
CA ALA A 77 15.82 -7.72 -12.03
C ALA A 77 16.32 -7.50 -13.46
N GLY A 78 15.45 -7.58 -14.44
CA GLY A 78 15.72 -7.05 -15.76
C GLY A 78 15.85 -5.52 -15.74
N GLY A 79 16.72 -5.02 -14.90
CA GLY A 79 17.18 -3.64 -14.84
C GLY A 79 18.65 -3.61 -15.19
N VAL A 80 19.04 -2.62 -15.96
CA VAL A 80 20.40 -2.35 -16.38
C VAL A 80 21.32 -2.40 -15.15
N PRO A 81 22.45 -3.15 -15.17
CA PRO A 81 23.40 -3.15 -14.08
C PRO A 81 23.93 -1.74 -13.88
N GLY A 82 23.72 -1.16 -12.72
CA GLY A 82 24.26 0.13 -12.34
C GLY A 82 23.25 1.17 -11.83
N GLN A 83 21.95 0.93 -11.90
CA GLN A 83 20.98 1.81 -11.26
C GLN A 83 20.28 1.08 -10.13
N ALA A 84 20.90 1.12 -8.97
CA ALA A 84 20.18 0.89 -7.72
C ALA A 84 19.09 1.96 -7.66
N ASN A 85 17.80 1.54 -7.80
CA ASN A 85 16.70 2.44 -7.62
C ASN A 85 16.68 2.87 -6.14
N PRO A 86 17.08 4.10 -5.81
CA PRO A 86 17.25 4.53 -4.42
C PRO A 86 15.95 4.52 -3.61
N LEU A 87 14.82 4.37 -4.30
CA LEU A 87 13.47 4.36 -3.69
C LEU A 87 12.82 2.97 -3.71
N GLY A 88 13.51 1.94 -4.23
CA GLY A 88 12.99 0.57 -4.27
C GLY A 88 11.59 0.46 -4.90
N PRO A 89 10.65 -0.31 -4.29
CA PRO A 89 9.29 -0.48 -4.81
C PRO A 89 8.46 0.81 -4.82
N PHE A 90 8.94 1.86 -4.16
CA PHE A 90 8.24 3.14 -4.05
C PHE A 90 8.63 4.17 -5.12
N ALA A 91 9.61 3.87 -5.94
CA ALA A 91 10.01 4.75 -7.06
C ALA A 91 8.89 5.07 -8.04
N SER A 92 7.84 4.25 -8.05
CA SER A 92 6.68 4.45 -8.91
C SER A 92 5.63 5.42 -8.34
N ILE A 93 5.83 5.93 -7.10
CA ILE A 93 4.94 6.94 -6.54
C ILE A 93 5.36 8.32 -7.07
N GLY A 94 5.09 8.54 -8.35
CA GLY A 94 5.37 9.80 -9.03
C GLY A 94 4.51 10.96 -8.50
N LEU A 95 4.87 12.18 -8.90
CA LEU A 95 4.19 13.41 -8.46
C LEU A 95 2.68 13.38 -8.72
N ARG A 96 2.24 12.78 -9.82
CA ARG A 96 0.81 12.64 -10.14
C ARG A 96 0.08 11.82 -9.08
N LYS A 97 0.65 10.68 -8.68
CA LYS A 97 0.07 9.81 -7.63
C LYS A 97 0.07 10.49 -6.28
N GLN A 98 1.14 11.19 -5.93
CA GLN A 98 1.23 11.96 -4.69
C GLN A 98 0.13 13.04 -4.61
N ARG A 99 -0.09 13.78 -5.69
CA ARG A 99 -1.18 14.77 -5.78
C ARG A 99 -2.55 14.12 -5.64
N GLN A 100 -2.75 12.96 -6.27
CA GLN A 100 -3.98 12.20 -6.18
C GLN A 100 -4.26 11.78 -4.74
N VAL A 101 -3.30 11.17 -4.06
CA VAL A 101 -3.46 10.72 -2.66
C VAL A 101 -3.73 11.91 -1.74
N ARG A 102 -3.06 13.04 -1.93
CA ARG A 102 -3.33 14.27 -1.16
C ARG A 102 -4.73 14.83 -1.40
N ALA A 103 -5.20 14.79 -2.64
CA ALA A 103 -6.57 15.20 -2.97
C ALA A 103 -7.60 14.28 -2.31
N MET A 104 -7.36 12.98 -2.32
CA MET A 104 -8.19 11.98 -1.66
C MET A 104 -8.21 12.17 -0.14
N ALA A 105 -7.08 12.49 0.47
CA ALA A 105 -6.99 12.76 1.89
C ALA A 105 -7.81 14.01 2.29
N ARG A 106 -7.76 15.07 1.48
CA ARG A 106 -8.58 16.26 1.69
C ARG A 106 -10.07 15.94 1.60
N GLU A 107 -10.47 15.15 0.62
CA GLU A 107 -11.85 14.71 0.45
C GLU A 107 -12.32 13.87 1.63
N TRP A 108 -11.50 12.92 2.08
CA TRP A 108 -11.78 12.09 3.24
C TRP A 108 -11.99 12.92 4.51
N LEU A 109 -11.12 13.90 4.74
CA LEU A 109 -11.23 14.84 5.86
C LEU A 109 -12.48 15.73 5.76
N ALA A 110 -12.80 16.21 4.56
CA ALA A 110 -13.97 17.06 4.32
C ALA A 110 -15.29 16.34 4.57
N GLN A 111 -15.34 15.02 4.37
CA GLN A 111 -16.54 14.20 4.65
C GLN A 111 -16.72 13.90 6.15
N GLY A 112 -15.79 14.29 7.00
CA GLY A 112 -15.90 14.11 8.45
C GLY A 112 -15.94 12.65 8.91
N LEU A 113 -15.21 11.78 8.22
CA LEU A 113 -15.20 10.33 8.47
C LEU A 113 -14.38 9.92 9.70
N LEU A 114 -13.62 10.84 10.28
CA LEU A 114 -12.86 10.59 11.49
C LEU A 114 -13.75 10.75 12.73
N GLU A 115 -13.88 9.67 13.48
CA GLU A 115 -14.54 9.70 14.78
C GLU A 115 -13.55 10.13 15.88
N GLY A 116 -13.95 11.05 16.74
CA GLY A 116 -13.13 11.55 17.83
C GLY A 116 -12.10 12.60 17.41
N PRO A 117 -11.12 12.91 18.30
CA PRO A 117 -10.17 13.98 18.07
C PRO A 117 -9.20 13.62 16.95
N ARG A 118 -8.93 14.61 16.10
CA ARG A 118 -7.92 14.47 15.04
C ARG A 118 -6.52 14.51 15.63
N PRO A 119 -5.64 13.56 15.27
CA PRO A 119 -4.22 13.65 15.62
C PRO A 119 -3.57 14.95 15.09
N PRO A 120 -2.59 15.50 15.80
CA PRO A 120 -2.00 16.79 15.44
C PRO A 120 -1.22 16.80 14.13
N GLU A 121 -0.68 15.66 13.72
CA GLU A 121 0.14 15.56 12.51
C GLU A 121 -0.51 14.66 11.46
N ILE A 122 -0.43 15.07 10.19
CA ILE A 122 -0.79 14.25 9.03
C ILE A 122 0.48 13.71 8.41
N ARG A 123 0.46 12.41 8.03
CA ARG A 123 1.58 11.75 7.36
C ARG A 123 1.08 10.92 6.19
N PHE A 124 1.85 10.89 5.12
CA PHE A 124 1.61 10.08 3.93
C PHE A 124 2.64 8.97 3.86
N ASP A 125 2.17 7.73 3.97
CA ASP A 125 3.01 6.55 3.99
C ASP A 125 2.81 5.69 2.76
N ALA A 126 3.79 4.84 2.46
CA ALA A 126 3.66 3.80 1.47
C ALA A 126 4.08 2.45 2.06
N ILE A 127 3.30 1.41 1.78
CA ILE A 127 3.62 0.04 2.16
C ILE A 127 3.72 -0.81 0.90
N GLY A 128 4.90 -1.39 0.68
CA GLY A 128 5.18 -2.31 -0.41
C GLY A 128 5.13 -3.75 0.07
N ILE A 129 4.37 -4.60 -0.62
CA ILE A 129 4.23 -6.01 -0.28
C ILE A 129 4.60 -6.85 -1.49
N SER A 130 5.53 -7.76 -1.30
CA SER A 130 6.01 -8.68 -2.32
C SER A 130 5.60 -10.11 -1.99
N PHE A 131 4.99 -10.79 -2.96
CA PHE A 131 4.64 -12.20 -2.89
C PHE A 131 5.46 -13.01 -3.91
N ASP A 132 5.64 -14.29 -3.64
CA ASP A 132 6.14 -15.23 -4.65
C ASP A 132 5.03 -15.62 -5.66
N ALA A 133 5.37 -16.42 -6.66
CA ALA A 133 4.43 -16.88 -7.68
C ALA A 133 3.30 -17.75 -7.10
N ARG A 134 3.46 -18.28 -5.90
CA ARG A 134 2.46 -19.08 -5.18
C ARG A 134 1.62 -18.25 -4.21
N GLY A 135 1.85 -16.93 -4.15
CA GLY A 135 1.11 -16.02 -3.27
C GLY A 135 1.59 -16.03 -1.83
N ARG A 136 2.81 -16.52 -1.54
CA ARG A 136 3.40 -16.46 -0.21
C ARG A 136 4.11 -15.13 -0.03
N LEU A 137 3.99 -14.54 1.16
CA LEU A 137 4.65 -13.30 1.51
C LEU A 137 6.17 -13.47 1.50
N LEU A 138 6.86 -12.63 0.72
CA LEU A 138 8.32 -12.56 0.69
C LEU A 138 8.86 -11.38 1.49
N ALA A 139 8.24 -10.21 1.36
CA ALA A 139 8.68 -9.00 2.03
C ALA A 139 7.51 -8.02 2.23
N LEU A 140 7.58 -7.28 3.32
CA LEU A 140 6.78 -6.10 3.58
C LEU A 140 7.72 -4.96 3.94
N GLU A 141 7.60 -3.85 3.22
CA GLU A 141 8.41 -2.64 3.42
C GLU A 141 7.48 -1.48 3.70
N HIS A 142 7.74 -0.74 4.77
CA HIS A 142 6.97 0.44 5.15
C HIS A 142 7.84 1.68 5.06
N LEU A 143 7.49 2.60 4.20
CA LEU A 143 8.12 3.90 4.08
C LEU A 143 7.22 4.96 4.73
N GLU A 144 7.63 5.43 5.88
CA GLU A 144 6.97 6.55 6.57
C GLU A 144 7.33 7.87 5.91
N ALA A 145 6.39 8.80 5.89
CA ALA A 145 6.57 10.10 5.24
C ALA A 145 7.12 9.96 3.80
N ALA A 146 6.48 9.09 3.02
CA ALA A 146 6.92 8.73 1.67
C ALA A 146 6.81 9.90 0.67
N PHE A 147 5.96 10.90 0.96
CA PHE A 147 5.74 12.06 0.11
C PHE A 147 4.99 13.19 0.81
#